data_78697b3883f2ff41d256fbcec829c006
#
_entry.id   78697b3883f2ff41d256fbcec829c006
#
_cell.length_a   1.000
_cell.length_b   1.000
_cell.length_c   1.000
_cell.angle_alpha   90.00
_cell.angle_beta   90.00
_cell.angle_gamma   90.00
#
_symmetry.space_group_name_H-M   'P 1'
#
loop_
_entity.id
_entity.type
_entity.pdbx_description
1 polymer ?
#
loop_
_entity_poly.entity_id
_entity_poly.type
_entity_poly.pdbx_seq_one_letter_code
_entity_poly.pdbx_strand_id
1 'polypeptide(L)'
;MTASVRADDRGGPSPVSDGTPSATAALRIAVLDRDSGFIQVLSKRLDRLGWEHRVLASPVPTDAVVSMRLSALVVDLAVLGPQAWAWLERLCSALPELGIVVCTGPSTLAQRVRGLRLGADDWITKPCHPEEVIARVQAVVRRRRRSTGRTEAKPIAAGEVVIRSDRFQAFVGETSIDLTRREFELIELLAAAEGRVLEREEIYSRLWGYTMVRGDRSVDVFVRKLRQKLEKASPSWRYIHTHFGIGYRFAAESLEVIDPNDVPASIPADWDPGDQRELAGAHEDQELSSRTV
;
A
#
# COMPACT_ATOMS: atom_id res chain seq x y z
N MET A 1 78.83 20.30 -1.72
CA MET A 1 77.96 21.46 -1.88
C MET A 1 76.81 21.03 -2.77
N THR A 2 75.72 20.64 -2.17
CA THR A 2 74.59 20.02 -2.87
C THR A 2 73.33 20.68 -2.41
N ALA A 3 72.64 21.37 -3.33
CA ALA A 3 71.38 22.03 -3.11
C ALA A 3 70.24 21.06 -3.29
N SER A 4 69.44 20.91 -2.26
CA SER A 4 68.19 20.16 -2.24
C SER A 4 67.06 21.01 -2.85
N VAL A 5 66.39 20.53 -3.89
CA VAL A 5 65.18 21.10 -4.43
C VAL A 5 63.97 20.32 -3.91
N ARG A 6 63.06 21.00 -3.20
CA ARG A 6 61.78 20.50 -2.71
C ARG A 6 60.83 20.42 -3.88
N ALA A 7 60.23 19.26 -4.11
CA ALA A 7 59.07 19.05 -5.00
C ALA A 7 57.81 19.48 -4.29
N ASP A 8 57.03 20.34 -4.97
CA ASP A 8 55.74 20.88 -4.57
C ASP A 8 54.65 19.86 -4.87
N ASP A 9 54.03 19.32 -3.83
CA ASP A 9 52.92 18.37 -3.91
C ASP A 9 51.62 19.15 -4.12
N ARG A 10 51.21 19.35 -5.38
CA ARG A 10 49.88 19.89 -5.73
C ARG A 10 48.93 18.73 -5.87
N GLY A 11 48.15 18.47 -4.79
CA GLY A 11 46.99 17.56 -4.81
C GLY A 11 45.96 17.97 -5.88
N GLY A 12 45.93 17.25 -6.95
CA GLY A 12 44.84 17.32 -7.91
C GLY A 12 43.53 16.80 -7.31
N PRO A 13 42.36 17.35 -7.71
CA PRO A 13 41.08 16.86 -7.23
C PRO A 13 40.87 15.41 -7.71
N SER A 14 40.54 14.53 -6.78
CA SER A 14 40.10 13.15 -7.06
C SER A 14 38.91 13.15 -8.04
N PRO A 15 38.88 12.24 -9.01
CA PRO A 15 37.73 12.16 -9.90
C PRO A 15 36.48 11.79 -9.10
N VAL A 16 35.49 12.64 -9.23
CA VAL A 16 34.12 12.39 -8.78
C VAL A 16 33.68 11.09 -9.45
N SER A 17 33.45 10.06 -8.67
CA SER A 17 32.89 8.82 -9.16
C SER A 17 31.51 9.14 -9.70
N ASP A 18 31.37 9.20 -11.02
CA ASP A 18 30.07 9.14 -11.70
C ASP A 18 29.34 7.90 -11.17
N GLY A 19 28.32 8.17 -10.36
CA GLY A 19 27.40 7.15 -9.87
C GLY A 19 26.69 6.54 -11.05
N THR A 20 27.27 5.50 -11.62
CA THR A 20 26.60 4.62 -12.59
C THR A 20 25.29 4.17 -11.93
N PRO A 21 24.11 4.42 -12.51
CA PRO A 21 22.87 3.93 -11.93
C PRO A 21 22.97 2.41 -11.85
N SER A 22 22.86 1.89 -10.65
CA SER A 22 22.83 0.45 -10.34
C SER A 22 21.97 -0.24 -11.39
N ALA A 23 22.54 -1.22 -12.09
CA ALA A 23 21.87 -1.97 -13.15
C ALA A 23 20.53 -2.49 -12.63
N THR A 24 19.47 -1.78 -12.95
CA THR A 24 18.11 -2.18 -12.60
C THR A 24 17.85 -3.46 -13.38
N ALA A 25 17.86 -4.60 -12.70
CA ALA A 25 17.58 -5.89 -13.32
C ALA A 25 16.39 -5.76 -14.27
N ALA A 26 16.53 -6.17 -15.52
CA ALA A 26 15.52 -6.04 -16.55
C ALA A 26 14.19 -6.62 -16.05
N LEU A 27 13.11 -5.87 -16.17
CA LEU A 27 11.79 -6.34 -15.78
C LEU A 27 11.28 -7.33 -16.82
N ARG A 28 10.59 -8.37 -16.37
CA ARG A 28 9.89 -9.34 -17.22
C ARG A 28 8.40 -9.08 -17.14
N ILE A 29 7.83 -8.62 -18.25
CA ILE A 29 6.43 -8.21 -18.34
C ILE A 29 5.69 -9.15 -19.28
N ALA A 30 4.51 -9.64 -18.88
CA ALA A 30 3.57 -10.22 -19.83
C ALA A 30 2.45 -9.22 -20.12
N VAL A 31 1.98 -9.22 -21.37
CA VAL A 31 0.84 -8.42 -21.82
C VAL A 31 -0.18 -9.37 -22.42
N LEU A 32 -1.30 -9.55 -21.73
CA LEU A 32 -2.44 -10.35 -22.19
C LEU A 32 -3.51 -9.41 -22.76
N ASP A 33 -3.51 -9.25 -24.07
CA ASP A 33 -4.36 -8.30 -24.78
C ASP A 33 -4.62 -8.79 -26.21
N ARG A 34 -5.65 -8.26 -26.89
CA ARG A 34 -5.96 -8.52 -28.30
C ARG A 34 -5.93 -7.26 -29.18
N ASP A 35 -5.80 -6.09 -28.57
CA ASP A 35 -5.67 -4.83 -29.30
C ASP A 35 -4.26 -4.73 -29.89
N SER A 36 -4.13 -5.06 -31.17
CA SER A 36 -2.84 -5.07 -31.87
C SER A 36 -2.17 -3.70 -31.90
N GLY A 37 -2.94 -2.63 -32.02
CA GLY A 37 -2.43 -1.25 -32.01
C GLY A 37 -1.84 -0.90 -30.64
N PHE A 38 -2.57 -1.17 -29.59
CA PHE A 38 -2.11 -0.97 -28.21
C PHE A 38 -0.87 -1.82 -27.91
N ILE A 39 -0.90 -3.11 -28.22
CA ILE A 39 0.23 -4.04 -28.04
C ILE A 39 1.47 -3.52 -28.74
N GLN A 40 1.36 -3.13 -30.03
CA GLN A 40 2.50 -2.67 -30.80
C GLN A 40 3.16 -1.42 -30.21
N VAL A 41 2.35 -0.45 -29.78
CA VAL A 41 2.88 0.78 -29.18
C VAL A 41 3.49 0.51 -27.83
N LEU A 42 2.82 -0.29 -26.98
CA LEU A 42 3.33 -0.67 -25.67
C LEU A 42 4.64 -1.45 -25.77
N SER A 43 4.72 -2.47 -26.65
CA SER A 43 5.92 -3.26 -26.87
C SER A 43 7.13 -2.40 -27.25
N LYS A 44 6.96 -1.49 -28.22
CA LYS A 44 8.03 -0.56 -28.59
C LYS A 44 8.53 0.30 -27.43
N ARG A 45 7.66 0.63 -26.48
CA ARG A 45 8.04 1.39 -25.29
C ARG A 45 8.78 0.53 -24.27
N LEU A 46 8.33 -0.72 -24.07
CA LEU A 46 9.00 -1.70 -23.19
C LEU A 46 10.41 -2.00 -23.71
N ASP A 47 10.59 -2.16 -25.03
CA ASP A 47 11.90 -2.36 -25.67
C ASP A 47 12.85 -1.19 -25.40
N ARG A 48 12.37 0.06 -25.53
CA ARG A 48 13.19 1.26 -25.25
C ARG A 48 13.66 1.35 -23.81
N LEU A 49 12.90 0.74 -22.89
CA LEU A 49 13.26 0.67 -21.46
C LEU A 49 14.18 -0.53 -21.15
N GLY A 50 14.49 -1.36 -22.15
CA GLY A 50 15.26 -2.59 -21.95
C GLY A 50 14.53 -3.65 -21.12
N TRP A 51 13.20 -3.65 -21.15
CA TRP A 51 12.39 -4.63 -20.44
C TRP A 51 12.09 -5.84 -21.31
N GLU A 52 12.31 -7.03 -20.75
CA GLU A 52 11.86 -8.25 -21.40
C GLU A 52 10.32 -8.28 -21.39
N HIS A 53 9.70 -8.49 -22.55
CA HIS A 53 8.26 -8.61 -22.59
C HIS A 53 7.77 -9.79 -23.43
N ARG A 54 6.60 -10.29 -23.09
CA ARG A 54 5.91 -11.36 -23.83
C ARG A 54 4.44 -11.00 -24.02
N VAL A 55 3.99 -11.05 -25.26
CA VAL A 55 2.57 -10.87 -25.59
C VAL A 55 1.89 -12.23 -25.55
N LEU A 56 0.77 -12.28 -24.85
CA LEU A 56 -0.10 -13.45 -24.72
C LEU A 56 -1.41 -13.15 -25.44
N ALA A 57 -1.69 -13.89 -26.52
CA ALA A 57 -2.90 -13.69 -27.34
C ALA A 57 -4.14 -14.42 -26.76
N SER A 58 -3.93 -15.29 -25.79
CA SER A 58 -4.98 -16.10 -25.17
C SER A 58 -4.68 -16.35 -23.68
N PRO A 59 -5.70 -16.68 -22.88
CA PRO A 59 -5.49 -17.06 -21.49
C PRO A 59 -4.54 -18.27 -21.39
N VAL A 60 -3.63 -18.19 -20.42
CA VAL A 60 -2.71 -19.29 -20.11
C VAL A 60 -3.04 -19.85 -18.72
N PRO A 61 -2.80 -21.14 -18.47
CA PRO A 61 -2.92 -21.72 -17.14
C PRO A 61 -2.02 -20.99 -16.13
N THR A 62 -2.45 -20.97 -14.88
CA THR A 62 -1.67 -20.32 -13.78
C THR A 62 -0.25 -20.86 -13.70
N ASP A 63 -0.06 -22.18 -13.83
CA ASP A 63 1.26 -22.82 -13.77
C ASP A 63 2.20 -22.35 -14.88
N ALA A 64 1.65 -22.07 -16.07
CA ALA A 64 2.43 -21.49 -17.16
C ALA A 64 2.88 -20.06 -16.83
N VAL A 65 2.04 -19.28 -16.14
CA VAL A 65 2.43 -17.93 -15.66
C VAL A 65 3.54 -18.02 -14.59
N VAL A 66 3.46 -18.99 -13.68
CA VAL A 66 4.51 -19.26 -12.66
C VAL A 66 5.85 -19.49 -13.34
N SER A 67 5.89 -20.34 -14.37
CA SER A 67 7.14 -20.69 -15.07
C SER A 67 7.80 -19.52 -15.80
N MET A 68 7.03 -18.49 -16.14
CA MET A 68 7.53 -17.29 -16.84
C MET A 68 8.36 -16.38 -15.94
N ARG A 69 8.30 -16.52 -14.62
CA ARG A 69 9.00 -15.67 -13.62
C ARG A 69 8.81 -14.17 -13.89
N LEU A 70 7.57 -13.76 -14.08
CA LEU A 70 7.22 -12.38 -14.44
C LEU A 70 7.41 -11.44 -13.24
N SER A 71 7.80 -10.21 -13.54
CA SER A 71 7.77 -9.08 -12.60
C SER A 71 6.38 -8.47 -12.53
N ALA A 72 5.69 -8.37 -13.66
CA ALA A 72 4.31 -7.91 -13.73
C ALA A 72 3.56 -8.49 -14.93
N LEU A 73 2.23 -8.46 -14.83
CA LEU A 73 1.29 -8.81 -15.89
C LEU A 73 0.35 -7.63 -16.13
N VAL A 74 0.26 -7.19 -17.37
CA VAL A 74 -0.77 -6.28 -17.86
C VAL A 74 -1.84 -7.13 -18.53
N VAL A 75 -3.09 -7.06 -18.07
CA VAL A 75 -4.15 -7.95 -18.54
C VAL A 75 -5.41 -7.19 -18.95
N ASP A 76 -5.88 -7.43 -20.17
CA ASP A 76 -7.23 -7.07 -20.59
C ASP A 76 -8.20 -8.21 -20.23
N LEU A 77 -9.11 -7.94 -19.29
CA LEU A 77 -10.09 -8.93 -18.85
C LEU A 77 -11.05 -9.38 -19.97
N ALA A 78 -11.23 -8.55 -20.99
CA ALA A 78 -12.07 -8.92 -22.15
C ALA A 78 -11.52 -10.14 -22.91
N VAL A 79 -10.21 -10.37 -22.88
CA VAL A 79 -9.55 -11.52 -23.50
C VAL A 79 -9.96 -12.83 -22.82
N LEU A 80 -10.27 -12.77 -21.53
CA LEU A 80 -10.57 -13.91 -20.67
C LEU A 80 -12.05 -14.34 -20.74
N GLY A 81 -12.93 -13.50 -21.28
CA GLY A 81 -14.35 -13.75 -21.40
C GLY A 81 -15.03 -14.01 -20.04
N PRO A 82 -16.01 -14.95 -19.98
CA PRO A 82 -16.78 -15.23 -18.77
C PRO A 82 -15.93 -15.68 -17.57
N GLN A 83 -14.78 -16.26 -17.82
CA GLN A 83 -13.88 -16.80 -16.79
C GLN A 83 -12.91 -15.77 -16.20
N ALA A 84 -12.97 -14.51 -16.65
CA ALA A 84 -12.03 -13.47 -16.28
C ALA A 84 -11.84 -13.31 -14.76
N TRP A 85 -12.94 -13.29 -14.01
CA TRP A 85 -12.90 -13.08 -12.58
C TRP A 85 -12.30 -14.25 -11.81
N ALA A 86 -12.71 -15.47 -12.15
CA ALA A 86 -12.18 -16.69 -11.54
C ALA A 86 -10.70 -16.91 -11.89
N TRP A 87 -10.28 -16.54 -13.09
CA TRP A 87 -8.89 -16.61 -13.50
C TRP A 87 -8.04 -15.58 -12.73
N LEU A 88 -8.52 -14.34 -12.64
CA LEU A 88 -7.85 -13.27 -11.89
C LEU A 88 -7.67 -13.65 -10.41
N GLU A 89 -8.72 -14.16 -9.78
CA GLU A 89 -8.70 -14.60 -8.38
C GLU A 89 -7.66 -15.70 -8.15
N ARG A 90 -7.69 -16.75 -8.98
CA ARG A 90 -6.70 -17.82 -8.89
C ARG A 90 -5.27 -17.33 -9.09
N LEU A 91 -5.06 -16.42 -10.05
CA LEU A 91 -3.74 -15.89 -10.34
C LEU A 91 -3.20 -15.04 -9.17
N CYS A 92 -4.03 -14.16 -8.62
CA CYS A 92 -3.67 -13.33 -7.47
C CYS A 92 -3.34 -14.17 -6.23
N SER A 93 -4.10 -15.27 -6.02
CA SER A 93 -3.88 -16.19 -4.89
C SER A 93 -2.62 -17.05 -5.08
N ALA A 94 -2.40 -17.57 -6.30
CA ALA A 94 -1.26 -18.45 -6.57
C ALA A 94 0.07 -17.71 -6.70
N LEU A 95 0.06 -16.44 -7.11
CA LEU A 95 1.25 -15.64 -7.37
C LEU A 95 1.19 -14.29 -6.63
N PRO A 96 1.26 -14.29 -5.30
CA PRO A 96 1.18 -13.06 -4.49
C PRO A 96 2.31 -12.08 -4.81
N GLU A 97 3.41 -12.53 -5.39
CA GLU A 97 4.55 -11.68 -5.79
C GLU A 97 4.41 -11.09 -7.21
N LEU A 98 3.46 -11.55 -8.02
CA LEU A 98 3.26 -11.04 -9.37
C LEU A 98 2.49 -9.72 -9.36
N GLY A 99 3.06 -8.64 -9.94
CA GLY A 99 2.35 -7.39 -10.18
C GLY A 99 1.24 -7.55 -11.20
N ILE A 100 -0.01 -7.29 -10.84
CA ILE A 100 -1.15 -7.44 -11.75
C ILE A 100 -1.82 -6.09 -11.98
N VAL A 101 -1.67 -5.57 -13.20
CA VAL A 101 -2.31 -4.33 -13.67
C VAL A 101 -3.38 -4.70 -14.67
N VAL A 102 -4.64 -4.48 -14.31
CA VAL A 102 -5.74 -4.64 -15.26
C VAL A 102 -5.80 -3.42 -16.17
N CYS A 103 -5.77 -3.64 -17.49
CA CYS A 103 -5.88 -2.61 -18.50
C CYS A 103 -6.95 -3.01 -19.52
N THR A 104 -8.18 -2.53 -19.35
CA THR A 104 -9.35 -3.02 -20.11
C THR A 104 -10.21 -1.88 -20.63
N GLY A 105 -11.15 -2.17 -21.53
CA GLY A 105 -12.11 -1.22 -22.05
C GLY A 105 -12.98 -0.56 -20.98
N PRO A 106 -13.97 0.25 -21.37
CA PRO A 106 -14.87 0.92 -20.43
C PRO A 106 -15.44 -0.06 -19.41
N SER A 107 -15.34 0.28 -18.14
CA SER A 107 -15.75 -0.55 -17.03
C SER A 107 -16.52 0.23 -15.99
N THR A 108 -17.50 -0.40 -15.36
CA THR A 108 -18.27 0.18 -14.25
C THR A 108 -17.40 0.30 -13.00
N LEU A 109 -17.79 1.18 -12.09
CA LEU A 109 -17.17 1.26 -10.77
C LEU A 109 -17.20 -0.10 -10.05
N ALA A 110 -18.32 -0.84 -10.16
CA ALA A 110 -18.47 -2.16 -9.54
C ALA A 110 -17.46 -3.18 -10.08
N GLN A 111 -17.18 -3.16 -11.38
CA GLN A 111 -16.18 -4.03 -12.00
C GLN A 111 -14.75 -3.68 -11.53
N ARG A 112 -14.40 -2.41 -11.47
CA ARG A 112 -13.10 -1.96 -10.96
C ARG A 112 -12.91 -2.36 -9.50
N VAL A 113 -13.92 -2.09 -8.67
CA VAL A 113 -13.94 -2.50 -7.26
C VAL A 113 -13.79 -4.01 -7.13
N ARG A 114 -14.48 -4.80 -7.97
CA ARG A 114 -14.35 -6.26 -7.96
C ARG A 114 -12.94 -6.71 -8.30
N GLY A 115 -12.32 -6.17 -9.36
CA GLY A 115 -10.96 -6.54 -9.77
C GLY A 115 -9.92 -6.24 -8.68
N LEU A 116 -9.97 -5.05 -8.08
CA LEU A 116 -9.12 -4.69 -6.96
C LEU A 116 -9.40 -5.59 -5.74
N ARG A 117 -10.66 -5.96 -5.51
CA ARG A 117 -11.02 -6.91 -4.45
C ARG A 117 -10.44 -8.30 -4.65
N LEU A 118 -10.28 -8.77 -5.85
CA LEU A 118 -9.71 -10.06 -6.16
C LEU A 118 -8.17 -10.08 -6.08
N GLY A 119 -7.55 -8.91 -5.87
CA GLY A 119 -6.11 -8.80 -5.64
C GLY A 119 -5.32 -8.14 -6.78
N ALA A 120 -5.99 -7.58 -7.80
CA ALA A 120 -5.30 -6.74 -8.77
C ALA A 120 -4.63 -5.55 -8.06
N ASP A 121 -3.39 -5.23 -8.45
CA ASP A 121 -2.63 -4.12 -7.87
C ASP A 121 -3.11 -2.76 -8.37
N ASP A 122 -3.60 -2.71 -9.61
CA ASP A 122 -4.06 -1.48 -10.23
C ASP A 122 -5.05 -1.75 -11.37
N TRP A 123 -5.78 -0.69 -11.77
CA TRP A 123 -6.79 -0.75 -12.81
C TRP A 123 -6.72 0.47 -13.73
N ILE A 124 -6.57 0.22 -15.02
CA ILE A 124 -6.54 1.24 -16.07
C ILE A 124 -7.72 1.02 -17.01
N THR A 125 -8.39 2.09 -17.40
CA THR A 125 -9.47 2.03 -18.39
C THR A 125 -8.98 2.56 -19.71
N LYS A 126 -9.12 1.77 -20.78
CA LYS A 126 -8.86 2.19 -22.16
C LYS A 126 -9.96 3.15 -22.66
N PRO A 127 -9.64 4.16 -23.49
CA PRO A 127 -8.31 4.44 -24.05
C PRO A 127 -7.36 5.02 -22.99
N CYS A 128 -6.12 4.53 -22.99
CA CYS A 128 -5.07 4.99 -22.08
C CYS A 128 -3.76 5.19 -22.86
N HIS A 129 -2.90 6.06 -22.35
CA HIS A 129 -1.59 6.27 -22.95
C HIS A 129 -0.62 5.16 -22.51
N PRO A 130 0.21 4.57 -23.39
CA PRO A 130 1.17 3.53 -23.01
C PRO A 130 2.12 3.93 -21.87
N GLU A 131 2.49 5.22 -21.79
CA GLU A 131 3.32 5.73 -20.69
C GLU A 131 2.62 5.64 -19.34
N GLU A 132 1.29 5.77 -19.30
CA GLU A 132 0.52 5.55 -18.05
C GLU A 132 0.64 4.09 -17.61
N VAL A 133 0.49 3.15 -18.53
CA VAL A 133 0.65 1.72 -18.22
C VAL A 133 2.05 1.43 -17.67
N ILE A 134 3.08 1.97 -18.31
CA ILE A 134 4.47 1.83 -17.88
C ILE A 134 4.67 2.40 -16.48
N ALA A 135 4.21 3.62 -16.23
CA ALA A 135 4.35 4.27 -14.93
C ALA A 135 3.67 3.46 -13.81
N ARG A 136 2.49 2.89 -14.07
CA ARG A 136 1.78 2.03 -13.12
C ARG A 136 2.49 0.70 -12.88
N VAL A 137 2.97 0.04 -13.93
CA VAL A 137 3.79 -1.17 -13.81
C VAL A 137 5.06 -0.89 -13.00
N GLN A 138 5.76 0.21 -13.27
CA GLN A 138 6.93 0.62 -12.50
C GLN A 138 6.60 0.84 -11.01
N ALA A 139 5.48 1.51 -10.73
CA ALA A 139 5.05 1.74 -9.35
C ALA A 139 4.74 0.43 -8.62
N VAL A 140 4.06 -0.51 -9.29
CA VAL A 140 3.77 -1.86 -8.75
C VAL A 140 5.06 -2.62 -8.47
N VAL A 141 5.98 -2.72 -9.44
CA VAL A 141 7.24 -3.47 -9.29
C VAL A 141 8.19 -2.83 -8.27
N ARG A 142 8.30 -1.50 -8.26
CA ARG A 142 9.13 -0.78 -7.27
C ARG A 142 8.72 -1.07 -5.83
N ARG A 143 7.42 -1.11 -5.56
CA ARG A 143 6.91 -1.48 -4.23
C ARG A 143 7.31 -2.89 -3.83
N ARG A 144 7.20 -3.84 -4.76
CA ARG A 144 7.56 -5.24 -4.52
C ARG A 144 9.04 -5.42 -4.19
N ARG A 145 9.93 -4.72 -4.90
CA ARG A 145 11.37 -4.74 -4.62
C ARG A 145 11.74 -4.13 -3.26
N ARG A 146 11.02 -3.09 -2.83
CA ARG A 146 11.25 -2.49 -1.50
C ARG A 146 10.87 -3.43 -0.37
N SER A 147 9.94 -4.33 -0.61
CA SER A 147 9.51 -5.29 0.38
C SER A 147 10.48 -6.47 0.55
N THR A 148 11.19 -6.89 -0.48
CA THR A 148 12.18 -7.99 -0.38
C THR A 148 13.45 -7.62 0.38
N GLY A 149 13.74 -6.34 0.61
CA GLY A 149 14.89 -5.85 1.38
C GLY A 149 14.64 -5.63 2.88
N ARG A 150 13.46 -5.98 3.42
CA ARG A 150 13.06 -5.68 4.81
C ARG A 150 13.34 -6.81 5.80
N THR A 151 14.55 -7.32 5.82
CA THR A 151 14.90 -8.51 6.63
C THR A 151 14.92 -8.26 8.14
N GLU A 152 14.80 -7.01 8.64
CA GLU A 152 14.99 -6.67 10.07
C GLU A 152 13.91 -5.76 10.69
N ALA A 153 12.75 -5.61 10.06
CA ALA A 153 11.69 -4.80 10.66
C ALA A 153 11.10 -5.50 11.90
N LYS A 154 11.10 -4.81 13.04
CA LYS A 154 10.44 -5.31 14.26
C LYS A 154 8.95 -5.52 13.99
N PRO A 155 8.36 -6.63 14.49
CA PRO A 155 6.92 -6.82 14.41
C PRO A 155 6.18 -5.67 15.08
N ILE A 156 5.07 -5.21 14.48
CA ILE A 156 4.17 -4.22 15.08
C ILE A 156 3.04 -4.99 15.76
N ALA A 157 2.98 -4.92 17.09
CA ALA A 157 1.91 -5.51 17.87
C ALA A 157 0.87 -4.44 18.24
N ALA A 158 -0.41 -4.75 18.04
CA ALA A 158 -1.53 -3.88 18.40
C ALA A 158 -2.76 -4.74 18.74
N GLY A 159 -3.24 -4.68 20.00
CA GLY A 159 -4.27 -5.59 20.49
C GLY A 159 -3.84 -7.05 20.30
N GLU A 160 -4.67 -7.85 19.65
CA GLU A 160 -4.36 -9.24 19.32
C GLU A 160 -3.60 -9.41 17.99
N VAL A 161 -3.48 -8.33 17.19
CA VAL A 161 -2.86 -8.40 15.86
C VAL A 161 -1.36 -8.13 15.94
N VAL A 162 -0.58 -9.02 15.33
CA VAL A 162 0.87 -8.87 15.14
C VAL A 162 1.17 -8.80 13.64
N ILE A 163 1.73 -7.68 13.20
CA ILE A 163 2.10 -7.42 11.80
C ILE A 163 3.58 -7.71 11.62
N ARG A 164 3.91 -8.64 10.74
CA ARG A 164 5.27 -9.06 10.46
C ARG A 164 5.69 -8.66 9.05
N SER A 165 6.42 -7.56 8.95
CA SER A 165 6.89 -6.99 7.68
C SER A 165 7.89 -7.93 6.96
N ASP A 166 8.66 -8.71 7.72
CA ASP A 166 9.60 -9.71 7.21
C ASP A 166 8.92 -10.86 6.47
N ARG A 167 7.66 -11.16 6.84
CA ARG A 167 6.87 -12.27 6.27
C ARG A 167 5.73 -11.81 5.38
N PHE A 168 5.49 -10.50 5.26
CA PHE A 168 4.28 -9.96 4.60
C PHE A 168 2.98 -10.53 5.13
N GLN A 169 2.90 -10.77 6.43
CA GLN A 169 1.77 -11.39 7.08
C GLN A 169 1.39 -10.67 8.37
N ALA A 170 0.09 -10.71 8.68
CA ALA A 170 -0.44 -10.34 9.97
C ALA A 170 -1.05 -11.58 10.63
N PHE A 171 -0.96 -11.65 11.95
CA PHE A 171 -1.39 -12.80 12.75
C PHE A 171 -2.28 -12.35 13.89
N VAL A 172 -3.18 -13.23 14.32
CA VAL A 172 -3.86 -13.20 15.62
C VAL A 172 -3.48 -14.48 16.35
N GLY A 173 -2.73 -14.37 17.44
CA GLY A 173 -2.04 -15.52 18.02
C GLY A 173 -1.14 -16.21 16.99
N GLU A 174 -1.33 -17.52 16.80
CA GLU A 174 -0.59 -18.32 15.82
C GLU A 174 -1.28 -18.37 14.44
N THR A 175 -2.47 -17.78 14.29
CA THR A 175 -3.26 -17.87 13.06
C THR A 175 -2.95 -16.69 12.15
N SER A 176 -2.53 -16.97 10.91
CA SER A 176 -2.33 -15.94 9.89
C SER A 176 -3.67 -15.37 9.42
N ILE A 177 -3.75 -14.05 9.35
CA ILE A 177 -4.84 -13.36 8.65
C ILE A 177 -4.51 -13.43 7.16
N ASP A 178 -5.39 -14.06 6.37
CA ASP A 178 -5.20 -14.21 4.92
C ASP A 178 -5.36 -12.87 4.19
N LEU A 179 -4.32 -12.05 4.24
CA LEU A 179 -4.26 -10.75 3.58
C LEU A 179 -3.67 -10.88 2.18
N THR A 180 -4.33 -10.27 1.20
CA THR A 180 -3.65 -10.01 -0.07
C THR A 180 -2.50 -9.02 0.15
N ARG A 181 -1.55 -9.01 -0.76
CA ARG A 181 -0.41 -8.10 -0.65
C ARG A 181 -0.82 -6.64 -0.41
N ARG A 182 -1.82 -6.15 -1.14
CA ARG A 182 -2.27 -4.76 -1.01
C ARG A 182 -2.93 -4.48 0.35
N GLU A 183 -3.66 -5.44 0.87
CA GLU A 183 -4.25 -5.36 2.21
C GLU A 183 -3.14 -5.35 3.29
N PHE A 184 -2.10 -6.16 3.08
CA PHE A 184 -0.94 -6.14 3.97
C PHE A 184 -0.17 -4.80 3.91
N GLU A 185 0.12 -4.28 2.73
CA GLU A 185 0.76 -2.98 2.57
C GLU A 185 -0.05 -1.86 3.24
N LEU A 186 -1.39 -1.94 3.18
CA LEU A 186 -2.28 -0.98 3.82
C LEU A 186 -2.22 -1.07 5.35
N ILE A 187 -2.33 -2.27 5.94
CA ILE A 187 -2.27 -2.41 7.40
C ILE A 187 -0.90 -1.99 7.93
N GLU A 188 0.17 -2.37 7.26
CA GLU A 188 1.53 -1.99 7.62
C GLU A 188 1.71 -0.47 7.58
N LEU A 189 1.23 0.20 6.52
CA LEU A 189 1.28 1.64 6.39
C LEU A 189 0.52 2.37 7.49
N LEU A 190 -0.69 1.91 7.79
CA LEU A 190 -1.55 2.50 8.81
C LEU A 190 -0.98 2.28 10.22
N ALA A 191 -0.47 1.08 10.50
CA ALA A 191 0.12 0.74 11.79
C ALA A 191 1.43 1.50 12.05
N ALA A 192 2.27 1.65 11.03
CA ALA A 192 3.51 2.43 11.11
C ALA A 192 3.28 3.94 11.32
N ALA A 193 2.06 4.42 11.16
CA ALA A 193 1.70 5.81 11.45
C ALA A 193 1.42 6.07 12.95
N GLU A 194 1.54 5.04 13.81
CA GLU A 194 1.49 5.15 15.28
C GLU A 194 0.27 5.93 15.80
N GLY A 195 -0.92 5.62 15.28
CA GLY A 195 -2.17 6.27 15.68
C GLY A 195 -2.47 7.60 15.00
N ARG A 196 -1.60 8.10 14.13
CA ARG A 196 -1.85 9.29 13.31
C ARG A 196 -2.93 9.01 12.26
N VAL A 197 -3.77 10.00 11.99
CA VAL A 197 -4.70 9.94 10.86
C VAL A 197 -3.93 10.13 9.56
N LEU A 198 -4.09 9.21 8.62
CA LEU A 198 -3.57 9.34 7.27
C LEU A 198 -4.70 9.77 6.33
N GLU A 199 -4.45 10.81 5.54
CA GLU A 199 -5.38 11.26 4.50
C GLU A 199 -5.49 10.22 3.38
N ARG A 200 -6.65 10.19 2.68
CA ARG A 200 -6.86 9.25 1.56
C ARG A 200 -5.84 9.40 0.47
N GLU A 201 -5.51 10.64 0.13
CA GLU A 201 -4.50 11.00 -0.86
C GLU A 201 -3.10 10.55 -0.45
N GLU A 202 -2.75 10.70 0.84
CA GLU A 202 -1.49 10.23 1.40
C GLU A 202 -1.39 8.70 1.34
N ILE A 203 -2.44 8.00 1.78
CA ILE A 203 -2.53 6.53 1.69
C ILE A 203 -2.40 6.09 0.23
N TYR A 204 -3.14 6.73 -0.67
CA TYR A 204 -3.12 6.40 -2.08
C TYR A 204 -1.73 6.59 -2.68
N SER A 205 -1.12 7.75 -2.48
CA SER A 205 0.20 8.05 -3.03
C SER A 205 1.29 7.09 -2.51
N ARG A 206 1.21 6.70 -1.24
CA ARG A 206 2.16 5.73 -0.65
C ARG A 206 1.96 4.32 -1.17
N LEU A 207 0.70 3.88 -1.34
CA LEU A 207 0.39 2.54 -1.81
C LEU A 207 0.52 2.40 -3.33
N TRP A 208 0.08 3.38 -4.12
CA TRP A 208 0.11 3.30 -5.58
C TRP A 208 1.30 4.03 -6.20
N GLY A 209 1.92 4.97 -5.49
CA GLY A 209 3.14 5.65 -5.92
C GLY A 209 2.90 6.80 -6.91
N TYR A 210 1.66 7.25 -7.06
CA TYR A 210 1.25 8.40 -7.87
C TYR A 210 0.05 9.10 -7.25
N THR A 211 -0.32 10.28 -7.77
CA THR A 211 -1.40 11.10 -7.24
C THR A 211 -2.77 10.47 -7.46
N MET A 212 -3.64 10.52 -6.45
CA MET A 212 -5.01 10.01 -6.53
C MET A 212 -5.84 10.82 -7.52
N VAL A 213 -6.52 10.13 -8.43
CA VAL A 213 -7.47 10.77 -9.34
C VAL A 213 -8.77 11.10 -8.60
N ARG A 214 -9.36 12.26 -8.91
CA ARG A 214 -10.62 12.67 -8.27
C ARG A 214 -11.70 11.61 -8.44
N GLY A 215 -12.32 11.21 -7.31
CA GLY A 215 -13.37 10.19 -7.28
C GLY A 215 -12.85 8.74 -7.23
N ASP A 216 -11.56 8.52 -7.13
CA ASP A 216 -11.01 7.18 -6.87
C ASP A 216 -11.43 6.70 -5.48
N ARG A 217 -11.94 5.47 -5.42
CA ARG A 217 -12.41 4.82 -4.19
C ARG A 217 -11.54 3.62 -3.78
N SER A 218 -10.38 3.45 -4.40
CA SER A 218 -9.53 2.29 -4.15
C SER A 218 -9.14 2.16 -2.68
N VAL A 219 -8.77 3.25 -2.03
CA VAL A 219 -8.43 3.24 -0.58
C VAL A 219 -9.60 2.73 0.25
N ASP A 220 -10.80 3.28 0.04
CA ASP A 220 -12.01 2.90 0.80
C ASP A 220 -12.35 1.41 0.60
N VAL A 221 -12.14 0.89 -0.61
CA VAL A 221 -12.35 -0.52 -0.94
C VAL A 221 -11.40 -1.43 -0.16
N PHE A 222 -10.11 -1.10 -0.13
CA PHE A 222 -9.13 -1.90 0.59
C PHE A 222 -9.29 -1.79 2.10
N VAL A 223 -9.61 -0.61 2.63
CA VAL A 223 -9.94 -0.42 4.06
C VAL A 223 -11.14 -1.28 4.47
N ARG A 224 -12.21 -1.29 3.66
CA ARG A 224 -13.39 -2.14 3.95
C ARG A 224 -13.03 -3.63 4.01
N LYS A 225 -12.24 -4.12 3.06
CA LYS A 225 -11.81 -5.53 3.04
C LYS A 225 -10.94 -5.88 4.23
N LEU A 226 -9.98 -5.02 4.51
CA LEU A 226 -9.08 -5.21 5.63
C LEU A 226 -9.84 -5.27 6.95
N ARG A 227 -10.82 -4.35 7.16
CA ARG A 227 -11.72 -4.42 8.32
C ARG A 227 -12.43 -5.75 8.42
N GLN A 228 -13.06 -6.23 7.34
CA GLN A 228 -13.78 -7.51 7.34
C GLN A 228 -12.89 -8.69 7.74
N LYS A 229 -11.63 -8.70 7.31
CA LYS A 229 -10.68 -9.76 7.67
C LYS A 229 -10.21 -9.64 9.12
N LEU A 230 -9.96 -8.43 9.59
CA LEU A 230 -9.59 -8.16 10.98
C LEU A 230 -10.73 -8.50 11.94
N GLU A 231 -11.96 -8.08 11.65
CA GLU A 231 -13.15 -8.40 12.44
C GLU A 231 -13.42 -9.91 12.51
N LYS A 232 -13.16 -10.63 11.41
CA LYS A 232 -13.29 -12.09 11.39
C LYS A 232 -12.23 -12.78 12.25
N ALA A 233 -10.99 -12.28 12.25
CA ALA A 233 -9.87 -12.88 12.95
C ALA A 233 -9.81 -12.49 14.44
N SER A 234 -10.25 -11.28 14.78
CA SER A 234 -10.20 -10.68 16.12
C SER A 234 -11.49 -9.89 16.37
N PRO A 235 -12.62 -10.58 16.64
CA PRO A 235 -13.95 -9.96 16.74
C PRO A 235 -14.13 -9.03 17.94
N SER A 236 -13.35 -9.22 19.01
CA SER A 236 -13.39 -8.36 20.21
C SER A 236 -12.63 -7.04 20.05
N TRP A 237 -12.07 -6.77 18.86
CA TRP A 237 -11.24 -5.60 18.63
C TRP A 237 -11.63 -4.83 17.38
N ARG A 238 -11.48 -3.50 17.45
CA ARG A 238 -11.53 -2.61 16.29
C ARG A 238 -10.17 -1.99 16.06
N TYR A 239 -9.68 -2.04 14.81
CA TYR A 239 -8.32 -1.60 14.49
C TYR A 239 -8.27 -0.36 13.60
N ILE A 240 -9.27 -0.16 12.72
CA ILE A 240 -9.24 0.92 11.74
C ILE A 240 -10.41 1.86 11.96
N HIS A 241 -10.11 3.11 12.24
CA HIS A 241 -11.10 4.17 12.52
C HIS A 241 -11.21 5.11 11.33
N THR A 242 -12.46 5.52 11.00
CA THR A 242 -12.71 6.51 9.94
C THR A 242 -12.77 7.89 10.55
N HIS A 243 -11.96 8.78 10.00
CA HIS A 243 -12.10 10.22 10.21
C HIS A 243 -12.82 10.81 8.99
N PHE A 244 -14.09 11.14 9.17
CA PHE A 244 -14.95 11.60 8.08
C PHE A 244 -14.38 12.84 7.39
N GLY A 245 -14.38 12.83 6.05
CA GLY A 245 -13.83 13.91 5.24
C GLY A 245 -12.29 13.93 5.16
N ILE A 246 -11.56 13.19 6.04
CA ILE A 246 -10.10 13.20 6.12
C ILE A 246 -9.53 11.86 5.63
N GLY A 247 -9.66 10.78 6.42
CA GLY A 247 -8.99 9.54 6.10
C GLY A 247 -9.18 8.46 7.16
N TYR A 248 -8.09 7.75 7.47
CA TYR A 248 -8.11 6.58 8.34
C TYR A 248 -7.00 6.61 9.37
N ARG A 249 -7.28 6.05 10.56
CA ARG A 249 -6.35 5.87 11.66
C ARG A 249 -6.31 4.40 12.07
N PHE A 250 -5.15 3.89 12.39
CA PHE A 250 -4.98 2.57 13.02
C PHE A 250 -4.79 2.73 14.52
N ALA A 251 -5.66 2.11 15.29
CA ALA A 251 -5.54 1.99 16.74
C ALA A 251 -6.32 0.77 17.19
N ALA A 252 -5.70 -0.07 18.02
CA ALA A 252 -6.38 -1.23 18.60
C ALA A 252 -7.27 -0.76 19.75
N GLU A 253 -8.59 -0.89 19.58
CA GLU A 253 -9.59 -0.58 20.60
C GLU A 253 -10.40 -1.83 20.91
N SER A 254 -10.43 -2.27 22.19
CA SER A 254 -11.26 -3.39 22.62
C SER A 254 -12.73 -3.00 22.53
N LEU A 255 -13.55 -3.94 22.05
CA LEU A 255 -15.01 -3.83 22.01
C LEU A 255 -15.66 -4.45 23.25
N GLU A 256 -14.87 -5.03 24.17
CA GLU A 256 -15.40 -5.50 25.44
C GLU A 256 -15.97 -4.31 26.20
N VAL A 257 -17.26 -4.38 26.44
CA VAL A 257 -17.95 -3.44 27.34
C VAL A 257 -17.36 -3.70 28.72
N ILE A 258 -16.62 -2.75 29.28
CA ILE A 258 -16.29 -2.79 30.71
C ILE A 258 -17.63 -2.83 31.44
N ASP A 259 -17.94 -3.96 32.09
CA ASP A 259 -19.13 -4.03 32.92
C ASP A 259 -19.05 -2.88 33.94
N PRO A 260 -20.06 -2.00 34.03
CA PRO A 260 -20.05 -0.90 34.96
C PRO A 260 -19.88 -1.38 36.44
N ASN A 261 -20.09 -2.68 36.70
CA ASN A 261 -19.87 -3.29 37.99
C ASN A 261 -18.44 -3.79 38.24
N ASP A 262 -17.58 -3.79 37.23
CA ASP A 262 -16.16 -4.21 37.30
C ASP A 262 -15.20 -3.00 37.45
N VAL A 263 -15.74 -1.86 37.89
CA VAL A 263 -14.91 -0.74 38.33
C VAL A 263 -14.19 -1.20 39.61
N PRO A 264 -12.84 -1.25 39.62
CA PRO A 264 -12.14 -1.60 40.87
C PRO A 264 -12.57 -0.65 41.97
N ALA A 265 -13.01 -1.21 43.10
CA ALA A 265 -13.51 -0.51 44.27
C ALA A 265 -12.37 0.24 44.98
N SER A 266 -11.74 1.17 44.31
CA SER A 266 -10.75 2.08 44.90
C SER A 266 -10.84 3.46 44.24
N ILE A 267 -12.01 4.09 44.42
CA ILE A 267 -12.01 5.55 44.52
C ILE A 267 -11.41 5.82 45.89
N PRO A 268 -10.32 6.60 46.01
CA PRO A 268 -9.80 6.99 47.34
C PRO A 268 -10.94 7.63 48.13
N ALA A 269 -11.06 7.26 49.41
CA ALA A 269 -12.13 7.71 50.30
C ALA A 269 -12.14 9.24 50.52
N ASP A 270 -11.22 9.96 49.93
CA ASP A 270 -11.03 11.42 49.97
C ASP A 270 -11.37 12.11 48.63
N TRP A 271 -11.95 11.39 47.66
CA TRP A 271 -12.41 12.03 46.42
C TRP A 271 -13.70 12.84 46.65
N ASP A 272 -13.58 14.18 46.58
CA ASP A 272 -14.71 15.11 46.70
C ASP A 272 -15.23 15.49 45.29
N PRO A 273 -16.50 15.17 44.94
CA PRO A 273 -17.11 15.59 43.69
C PRO A 273 -17.24 17.11 43.51
N GLY A 274 -16.98 17.90 44.55
CA GLY A 274 -17.08 19.35 44.56
C GLY A 274 -15.93 20.10 43.87
N ASP A 275 -14.78 19.44 43.65
CA ASP A 275 -13.54 20.07 43.18
C ASP A 275 -13.56 20.38 41.63
N GLN A 276 -14.59 19.95 40.89
CA GLN A 276 -14.75 20.28 39.47
C GLN A 276 -15.44 21.62 39.23
N ARG A 277 -15.93 22.32 40.23
CA ARG A 277 -16.57 23.63 40.04
C ARG A 277 -15.58 24.78 39.95
N GLU A 278 -14.40 24.66 40.50
CA GLU A 278 -13.37 25.72 40.40
C GLU A 278 -12.64 25.78 39.07
N LEU A 279 -12.58 24.67 38.30
CA LEU A 279 -11.93 24.67 36.98
C LEU A 279 -12.84 25.17 35.83
N ALA A 280 -14.17 25.19 36.05
CA ALA A 280 -15.11 25.73 35.06
C ALA A 280 -15.27 27.26 35.14
N GLY A 281 -14.96 27.88 36.29
CA GLY A 281 -15.06 29.33 36.50
C GLY A 281 -13.87 30.13 35.93
N ALA A 282 -12.75 29.48 35.63
CA ALA A 282 -11.54 30.18 35.15
C ALA A 282 -11.51 30.45 33.64
N HIS A 283 -12.44 29.87 32.87
CA HIS A 283 -12.53 30.08 31.42
C HIS A 283 -13.52 31.14 30.98
N GLU A 284 -14.45 31.59 31.84
CA GLU A 284 -15.44 32.63 31.46
C GLU A 284 -14.93 34.07 31.65
N ASP A 285 -13.94 34.30 32.48
CA ASP A 285 -13.39 35.65 32.73
C ASP A 285 -12.36 36.13 31.70
N GLN A 286 -11.86 35.26 30.80
CA GLN A 286 -10.92 35.65 29.73
C GLN A 286 -11.58 36.12 28.42
N GLU A 287 -12.87 35.81 28.19
CA GLU A 287 -13.55 36.23 26.94
C GLU A 287 -14.21 37.63 27.06
N LEU A 288 -14.36 38.20 28.25
CA LEU A 288 -14.98 39.51 28.41
C LEU A 288 -14.00 40.68 28.40
N SER A 289 -12.68 40.42 28.44
CA SER A 289 -11.65 41.50 28.46
C SER A 289 -11.09 41.87 27.09
N SER A 290 -11.51 41.23 26.00
CA SER A 290 -11.02 41.49 24.63
C SER A 290 -12.04 42.18 23.70
N ARG A 291 -13.11 42.79 24.25
CA ARG A 291 -14.15 43.49 23.45
C ARG A 291 -14.33 44.98 23.86
N THR A 292 -13.29 45.62 24.37
CA THR A 292 -13.32 47.09 24.52
C THR A 292 -11.93 47.67 24.31
N VAL A 293 -11.55 47.92 23.06
CA VAL A 293 -10.81 49.12 22.56
C VAL A 293 -11.02 49.12 21.05
#